data_b45744d9e1ae381d54ac39aa12ddb935
#
_entry.id   b45744d9e1ae381d54ac39aa12ddb935
#
_cell.length_a   1.000
_cell.length_b   1.000
_cell.length_c   1.000
_cell.angle_alpha   90.00
_cell.angle_beta   90.00
_cell.angle_gamma   90.00
#
_symmetry.space_group_name_H-M   'P 1'
#
loop_
_entity.id
_entity.type
_entity.pdbx_description
1 polymer ?
#
loop_
_entity_poly.entity_id
_entity_poly.type
_entity_poly.pdbx_seq_one_letter_code
_entity_poly.pdbx_strand_id
1 'polypeptide(L)'
;MNLFNPGFLHLGRFTKLFTIVFAMVAFSSCSKEDDDTFARVTVNGTEVQSSPSDFTVGDRSDFNGDIDASFTGNGGTASRIFSWNNNLTTADYNADITATSEGSFQMIVKDSEGIEVLNRSIQGGSEPDSFSGVTSAGVSGIWTVTITVTNFTGDGSFSLSEGN
;
A
#
# COMPACT_ATOMS: atom_id res chain seq x y z
N MET A 1 -61.10 86.12 9.08
CA MET A 1 -62.01 85.37 9.93
C MET A 1 -61.76 83.88 9.78
N ASN A 2 -61.35 83.30 10.82
CA ASN A 2 -61.21 81.85 11.02
C ASN A 2 -60.18 81.09 10.19
N LEU A 3 -59.04 80.78 10.77
CA LEU A 3 -58.78 79.59 11.62
C LEU A 3 -58.99 78.25 10.91
N PHE A 4 -57.98 77.60 10.59
CA PHE A 4 -57.79 76.28 11.15
C PHE A 4 -56.32 75.75 10.83
N ASN A 5 -55.73 75.30 11.88
CA ASN A 5 -54.43 74.72 12.00
C ASN A 5 -54.48 73.25 11.53
N PRO A 6 -53.55 72.78 10.72
CA PRO A 6 -53.43 71.35 10.52
C PRO A 6 -52.31 70.76 11.32
N GLY A 7 -52.69 69.74 12.01
CA GLY A 7 -51.86 68.95 12.91
C GLY A 7 -50.62 68.31 12.24
N PHE A 8 -49.58 68.36 12.98
CA PHE A 8 -48.35 67.66 12.75
C PHE A 8 -48.59 66.16 12.84
N LEU A 9 -48.47 65.47 11.73
CA LEU A 9 -48.34 64.02 11.72
C LEU A 9 -46.88 63.68 11.86
N HIS A 10 -46.52 63.22 13.05
CA HIS A 10 -45.26 62.57 13.32
C HIS A 10 -45.17 61.25 12.54
N LEU A 11 -44.42 61.29 11.45
CA LEU A 11 -44.04 60.06 10.77
C LEU A 11 -42.88 59.43 11.49
N GLY A 12 -43.25 58.49 12.37
CA GLY A 12 -42.27 57.66 13.06
C GLY A 12 -41.43 56.84 12.09
N ARG A 13 -40.17 57.20 12.05
CA ARG A 13 -39.15 56.35 11.36
C ARG A 13 -39.02 55.03 12.11
N PHE A 14 -39.74 54.04 11.66
CA PHE A 14 -39.41 52.66 12.02
C PHE A 14 -38.12 52.26 11.29
N THR A 15 -37.00 52.47 11.92
CA THR A 15 -35.76 51.82 11.59
C THR A 15 -35.91 50.34 11.90
N LYS A 16 -36.31 49.58 10.89
CA LYS A 16 -36.22 48.12 10.99
C LYS A 16 -34.76 47.75 11.00
N LEU A 17 -34.27 47.50 12.21
CA LEU A 17 -32.99 46.90 12.43
C LEU A 17 -33.10 45.43 11.91
N PHE A 18 -32.62 45.25 10.67
CA PHE A 18 -32.52 43.93 10.04
C PHE A 18 -31.28 43.28 10.65
N THR A 19 -31.47 42.60 11.77
CA THR A 19 -30.43 41.75 12.34
C THR A 19 -30.27 40.56 11.42
N ILE A 20 -29.30 40.66 10.52
CA ILE A 20 -28.83 39.51 9.75
C ILE A 20 -28.07 38.61 10.73
N VAL A 21 -28.78 37.62 11.26
CA VAL A 21 -28.14 36.49 11.92
C VAL A 21 -27.42 35.70 10.84
N PHE A 22 -26.14 36.00 10.64
CA PHE A 22 -25.26 35.19 9.82
C PHE A 22 -25.01 33.89 10.60
N ALA A 23 -25.90 32.92 10.39
CA ALA A 23 -25.64 31.57 10.84
C ALA A 23 -24.40 31.05 10.09
N MET A 24 -23.22 31.18 10.72
CA MET A 24 -22.04 30.42 10.32
C MET A 24 -22.38 28.94 10.52
N VAL A 25 -22.89 28.33 9.49
CA VAL A 25 -22.85 26.90 9.36
C VAL A 25 -21.37 26.55 9.16
N ALA A 26 -20.69 26.26 10.28
CA ALA A 26 -19.44 25.58 10.25
C ALA A 26 -19.70 24.21 9.60
N PHE A 27 -19.51 24.12 8.30
CA PHE A 27 -19.28 22.85 7.67
C PHE A 27 -17.99 22.31 8.27
N SER A 28 -18.11 21.55 9.35
CA SER A 28 -17.13 20.55 9.68
C SER A 28 -17.11 19.63 8.47
N SER A 29 -16.32 19.98 7.47
CA SER A 29 -15.80 19.02 6.53
C SER A 29 -14.92 18.10 7.37
N CYS A 30 -15.55 17.15 8.03
CA CYS A 30 -14.89 15.93 8.36
C CYS A 30 -14.56 15.34 6.99
N SER A 31 -13.38 15.65 6.44
CA SER A 31 -12.76 14.77 5.49
C SER A 31 -12.66 13.45 6.27
N LYS A 32 -13.57 12.51 6.01
CA LYS A 32 -13.18 11.12 6.12
C LYS A 32 -11.90 11.09 5.29
N GLU A 33 -10.77 10.91 5.94
CA GLU A 33 -9.67 10.25 5.28
C GLU A 33 -10.32 8.96 4.82
N ASP A 34 -10.60 8.89 3.54
CA ASP A 34 -10.92 7.63 2.90
C ASP A 34 -9.68 6.80 3.17
N ASP A 35 -9.81 5.89 4.11
CA ASP A 35 -8.79 4.94 4.52
C ASP A 35 -8.68 3.97 3.34
N ASP A 36 -8.04 4.47 2.26
CA ASP A 36 -7.96 3.77 0.99
C ASP A 36 -7.31 2.41 1.21
N THR A 37 -8.08 1.38 0.97
CA THR A 37 -7.59 0.00 0.99
C THR A 37 -6.52 -0.17 -0.06
N PHE A 38 -5.31 -0.49 0.34
CA PHE A 38 -4.19 -0.68 -0.58
C PHE A 38 -3.28 -1.84 -0.15
N ALA A 39 -2.49 -2.32 -1.10
CA ALA A 39 -1.33 -3.17 -0.87
C ALA A 39 -0.25 -2.85 -1.90
N ARG A 40 0.98 -2.68 -1.43
CA ARG A 40 2.15 -2.31 -2.25
C ARG A 40 3.30 -3.27 -1.99
N VAL A 41 4.07 -3.51 -3.03
CA VAL A 41 5.31 -4.30 -2.99
C VAL A 41 6.40 -3.49 -3.64
N THR A 42 7.51 -3.29 -2.93
CA THR A 42 8.68 -2.54 -3.39
C THR A 42 9.88 -3.48 -3.43
N VAL A 43 10.57 -3.54 -4.54
CA VAL A 43 11.75 -4.37 -4.76
C VAL A 43 12.91 -3.47 -5.13
N ASN A 44 14.01 -3.54 -4.40
CA ASN A 44 15.22 -2.73 -4.58
C ASN A 44 14.88 -1.23 -4.75
N GLY A 45 13.98 -0.72 -3.92
CA GLY A 45 13.53 0.68 -3.93
C GLY A 45 12.53 1.04 -5.04
N THR A 46 12.11 0.09 -5.89
CA THR A 46 11.16 0.31 -6.98
C THR A 46 9.82 -0.37 -6.66
N GLU A 47 8.72 0.37 -6.66
CA GLU A 47 7.39 -0.21 -6.51
C GLU A 47 7.01 -1.02 -7.75
N VAL A 48 6.67 -2.28 -7.55
CA VAL A 48 6.17 -3.17 -8.61
C VAL A 48 4.69 -2.90 -8.83
N GLN A 49 4.36 -2.17 -9.92
CA GLN A 49 3.02 -1.65 -10.17
C GLN A 49 2.07 -2.64 -10.83
N SER A 50 2.60 -3.52 -11.67
CA SER A 50 1.79 -4.44 -12.48
C SER A 50 2.18 -5.90 -12.26
N SER A 51 1.33 -6.82 -12.74
CA SER A 51 1.57 -8.25 -12.69
C SER A 51 1.03 -8.90 -13.98
N PRO A 52 1.89 -9.53 -14.80
CA PRO A 52 3.34 -9.58 -14.67
C PRO A 52 4.01 -8.22 -14.90
N SER A 53 5.17 -8.01 -14.31
CA SER A 53 5.98 -6.80 -14.48
C SER A 53 7.11 -7.04 -15.46
N ASP A 54 7.46 -6.02 -16.24
CA ASP A 54 8.68 -6.02 -17.07
C ASP A 54 9.96 -5.83 -16.24
N PHE A 55 9.82 -5.69 -14.93
CA PHE A 55 10.92 -5.51 -14.00
C PHE A 55 11.71 -6.80 -13.83
N THR A 56 13.03 -6.72 -14.06
CA THR A 56 13.97 -7.83 -13.85
C THR A 56 15.11 -7.36 -12.95
N VAL A 57 15.36 -8.12 -11.88
CA VAL A 57 16.48 -7.90 -10.96
C VAL A 57 17.69 -8.68 -11.46
N GLY A 58 18.88 -8.10 -11.40
CA GLY A 58 20.13 -8.76 -11.75
C GLY A 58 20.48 -8.75 -13.24
N ASP A 59 19.71 -8.08 -14.10
CA ASP A 59 20.01 -8.01 -15.54
C ASP A 59 20.95 -6.86 -15.94
N ARG A 60 21.29 -5.97 -15.02
CA ARG A 60 22.03 -4.72 -15.28
C ARG A 60 23.15 -4.45 -14.30
N SER A 61 24.02 -5.39 -14.02
CA SER A 61 25.17 -5.13 -13.13
C SER A 61 24.79 -4.36 -11.84
N ASP A 62 23.55 -4.45 -11.41
CA ASP A 62 23.16 -4.05 -10.09
C ASP A 62 23.82 -5.01 -9.07
N PHE A 63 24.14 -4.48 -7.94
CA PHE A 63 24.90 -5.13 -6.89
C PHE A 63 24.39 -6.54 -6.60
N ASN A 64 25.12 -7.55 -7.04
CA ASN A 64 24.92 -8.97 -6.77
C ASN A 64 23.60 -9.58 -7.28
N GLY A 65 22.70 -8.81 -7.87
CA GLY A 65 21.39 -9.29 -8.28
C GLY A 65 20.48 -9.74 -7.12
N ASP A 66 20.82 -9.37 -5.88
CA ASP A 66 20.02 -9.72 -4.72
C ASP A 66 18.72 -8.92 -4.68
N ILE A 67 17.67 -9.55 -4.17
CA ILE A 67 16.40 -8.89 -3.90
C ILE A 67 16.38 -8.46 -2.44
N ASP A 68 16.22 -7.15 -2.23
CA ASP A 68 15.88 -6.54 -0.96
C ASP A 68 14.54 -5.79 -1.11
N ALA A 69 13.53 -6.28 -0.43
CA ALA A 69 12.18 -5.88 -0.73
C ALA A 69 11.33 -5.67 0.54
N SER A 70 10.31 -4.85 0.37
CA SER A 70 9.33 -4.58 1.41
C SER A 70 7.91 -4.61 0.85
N PHE A 71 6.95 -4.77 1.72
CA PHE A 71 5.54 -4.65 1.38
C PHE A 71 4.78 -4.00 2.52
N THR A 72 3.71 -3.31 2.17
CA THR A 72 2.83 -2.63 3.13
C THR A 72 1.41 -2.66 2.62
N GLY A 73 0.46 -2.61 3.53
CA GLY A 73 -0.95 -2.57 3.18
C GLY A 73 -1.84 -2.02 4.28
N ASN A 74 -3.05 -1.64 3.86
CA ASN A 74 -4.16 -1.26 4.70
C ASN A 74 -5.41 -2.01 4.23
N GLY A 75 -5.55 -3.28 4.63
CA GLY A 75 -6.64 -4.18 4.22
C GLY A 75 -6.62 -4.60 2.75
N GLY A 76 -5.58 -4.24 2.01
CA GLY A 76 -5.51 -4.47 0.57
C GLY A 76 -5.04 -5.86 0.16
N THR A 77 -5.27 -6.16 -1.11
CA THR A 77 -4.78 -7.38 -1.76
C THR A 77 -4.02 -7.00 -3.01
N ALA A 78 -2.82 -7.57 -3.17
CA ALA A 78 -2.02 -7.40 -4.36
C ALA A 78 -1.27 -8.69 -4.69
N SER A 79 -1.14 -8.98 -5.99
CA SER A 79 -0.23 -10.00 -6.50
C SER A 79 0.76 -9.32 -7.45
N ARG A 80 2.04 -9.59 -7.28
CA ARG A 80 3.11 -9.02 -8.10
C ARG A 80 4.01 -10.13 -8.60
N ILE A 81 4.30 -10.09 -9.88
CA ILE A 81 5.18 -11.06 -10.55
C ILE A 81 6.30 -10.26 -11.21
N PHE A 82 7.52 -10.64 -10.93
CA PHE A 82 8.71 -10.04 -11.55
C PHE A 82 9.77 -11.11 -11.79
N SER A 83 10.75 -10.77 -12.62
CA SER A 83 11.85 -11.66 -12.98
C SER A 83 13.08 -11.38 -12.12
N TRP A 84 13.86 -12.42 -11.85
CA TRP A 84 15.12 -12.35 -11.12
C TRP A 84 16.15 -13.24 -11.78
N ASN A 85 17.33 -12.68 -12.09
CA ASN A 85 18.43 -13.45 -12.64
C ASN A 85 19.20 -14.13 -11.51
N ASN A 86 19.06 -15.45 -11.40
CA ASN A 86 19.82 -16.30 -10.47
C ASN A 86 20.82 -17.14 -11.25
N ASN A 87 22.12 -16.88 -11.07
CA ASN A 87 23.18 -17.60 -11.74
C ASN A 87 23.48 -18.96 -11.09
N LEU A 88 22.90 -19.24 -9.94
CA LEU A 88 23.07 -20.50 -9.21
C LEU A 88 21.81 -21.37 -9.29
N THR A 89 21.87 -22.54 -8.68
CA THR A 89 20.76 -23.50 -8.71
C THR A 89 19.86 -23.43 -7.48
N THR A 90 20.27 -22.67 -6.47
CA THR A 90 19.49 -22.42 -5.24
C THR A 90 19.44 -20.94 -4.94
N ALA A 91 18.56 -20.56 -4.04
CA ALA A 91 18.48 -19.22 -3.49
C ALA A 91 18.29 -19.29 -1.96
N ASP A 92 18.99 -18.43 -1.24
CA ASP A 92 18.68 -18.15 0.15
C ASP A 92 17.48 -17.20 0.19
N TYR A 93 16.54 -17.45 1.06
CA TYR A 93 15.33 -16.62 1.21
C TYR A 93 15.05 -16.27 2.66
N ASN A 94 14.44 -15.11 2.83
CA ASN A 94 13.89 -14.66 4.10
C ASN A 94 12.60 -13.89 3.85
N ALA A 95 11.65 -13.97 4.76
CA ALA A 95 10.52 -13.05 4.85
C ALA A 95 10.10 -12.90 6.30
N ASP A 96 9.67 -11.70 6.63
CA ASP A 96 9.27 -11.29 7.98
C ASP A 96 8.11 -10.28 7.88
N ILE A 97 7.14 -10.40 8.77
CA ILE A 97 6.07 -9.41 8.93
C ILE A 97 6.08 -8.87 10.35
N THR A 98 5.62 -7.64 10.54
CA THR A 98 5.49 -7.10 11.89
C THR A 98 4.46 -7.89 12.69
N ALA A 99 4.72 -8.12 13.98
CA ALA A 99 3.88 -8.94 14.86
C ALA A 99 2.41 -8.48 14.96
N THR A 100 2.14 -7.22 14.62
CA THR A 100 0.79 -6.64 14.61
C THR A 100 0.12 -6.70 13.24
N SER A 101 0.76 -7.27 12.23
CA SER A 101 0.21 -7.39 10.89
C SER A 101 -0.99 -8.35 10.87
N GLU A 102 -1.93 -8.07 9.96
CA GLU A 102 -3.09 -8.92 9.68
C GLU A 102 -3.08 -9.34 8.21
N GLY A 103 -3.84 -10.37 7.87
CA GLY A 103 -3.90 -10.92 6.52
C GLY A 103 -2.78 -11.92 6.26
N SER A 104 -2.38 -12.12 5.01
CA SER A 104 -1.35 -13.09 4.66
C SER A 104 -0.36 -12.55 3.64
N PHE A 105 0.87 -13.07 3.72
CA PHE A 105 1.93 -12.92 2.74
C PHE A 105 2.29 -14.30 2.17
N GLN A 106 2.50 -14.39 0.87
CA GLN A 106 2.98 -15.58 0.18
C GLN A 106 4.08 -15.23 -0.80
N MET A 107 5.13 -16.05 -0.83
CA MET A 107 6.20 -16.03 -1.80
C MET A 107 6.25 -17.36 -2.55
N ILE A 108 6.15 -17.28 -3.87
CA ILE A 108 6.36 -18.41 -4.78
C ILE A 108 7.52 -18.05 -5.69
N VAL A 109 8.49 -18.96 -5.81
CA VAL A 109 9.61 -18.80 -6.75
C VAL A 109 9.63 -20.00 -7.68
N LYS A 110 9.76 -19.72 -8.97
CA LYS A 110 9.94 -20.72 -10.02
C LYS A 110 11.27 -20.49 -10.71
N ASP A 111 11.97 -21.58 -11.04
CA ASP A 111 13.22 -21.54 -11.75
C ASP A 111 13.06 -21.12 -13.23
N SER A 112 14.15 -21.13 -13.99
CA SER A 112 14.15 -20.72 -15.41
C SER A 112 13.35 -21.66 -16.33
N GLU A 113 13.05 -22.87 -15.90
CA GLU A 113 12.17 -23.83 -16.59
C GLU A 113 10.71 -23.75 -16.11
N GLY A 114 10.41 -22.88 -15.13
CA GLY A 114 9.07 -22.70 -14.55
C GLY A 114 8.70 -23.71 -13.49
N ILE A 115 9.68 -24.47 -12.97
CA ILE A 115 9.49 -25.42 -11.88
C ILE A 115 9.47 -24.66 -10.55
N GLU A 116 8.51 -24.94 -9.70
CA GLU A 116 8.39 -24.33 -8.37
C GLU A 116 9.51 -24.84 -7.45
N VAL A 117 10.35 -23.93 -6.99
CA VAL A 117 11.48 -24.20 -6.07
C VAL A 117 11.23 -23.66 -4.67
N LEU A 118 10.24 -22.79 -4.52
CA LEU A 118 9.77 -22.25 -3.24
C LEU A 118 8.28 -21.93 -3.30
N ASN A 119 7.59 -22.31 -2.20
CA ASN A 119 6.21 -21.85 -1.95
C ASN A 119 6.02 -21.78 -0.42
N ARG A 120 6.02 -20.56 0.11
CA ARG A 120 5.92 -20.29 1.55
C ARG A 120 4.96 -19.16 1.82
N SER A 121 4.28 -19.23 2.95
CA SER A 121 3.37 -18.19 3.40
C SER A 121 3.50 -17.92 4.89
N ILE A 122 3.15 -16.71 5.29
CA ILE A 122 3.01 -16.24 6.66
C ILE A 122 1.58 -15.74 6.83
N GLN A 123 1.01 -16.02 7.99
CA GLN A 123 -0.29 -15.50 8.39
C GLN A 123 -0.09 -14.47 9.48
N GLY A 124 -0.56 -13.25 9.27
CA GLY A 124 -0.51 -12.18 10.27
C GLY A 124 -1.32 -12.51 11.52
N GLY A 125 -0.93 -11.92 12.64
CA GLY A 125 -1.57 -12.14 13.95
C GLY A 125 -1.30 -13.50 14.59
N SER A 126 -0.36 -14.29 14.04
CA SER A 126 0.04 -15.60 14.59
C SER A 126 1.50 -15.88 14.35
N GLU A 127 2.15 -16.53 15.30
CA GLU A 127 3.50 -17.06 15.15
C GLU A 127 3.50 -18.40 14.36
N PRO A 128 4.53 -18.67 13.54
CA PRO A 128 5.67 -17.79 13.27
C PRO A 128 5.30 -16.66 12.30
N ASP A 129 5.82 -15.46 12.57
CA ASP A 129 5.68 -14.26 11.75
C ASP A 129 6.80 -14.09 10.71
N SER A 130 7.65 -15.08 10.59
CA SER A 130 8.78 -15.11 9.66
C SER A 130 9.07 -16.50 9.13
N PHE A 131 9.77 -16.57 8.01
CA PHE A 131 10.40 -17.78 7.50
C PHE A 131 11.71 -17.48 6.80
N SER A 132 12.65 -18.41 6.83
CA SER A 132 13.91 -18.33 6.10
C SER A 132 14.39 -19.73 5.71
N GLY A 133 15.34 -19.79 4.80
CA GLY A 133 15.96 -21.04 4.37
C GLY A 133 16.57 -20.96 2.98
N VAL A 134 16.75 -22.14 2.37
CA VAL A 134 17.26 -22.31 1.02
C VAL A 134 16.19 -22.99 0.17
N THR A 135 16.01 -22.56 -1.06
CA THR A 135 15.06 -23.16 -2.01
C THR A 135 15.44 -24.60 -2.34
N SER A 136 14.52 -25.36 -2.89
CA SER A 136 14.88 -26.56 -3.65
C SER A 136 15.80 -26.15 -4.81
N ALA A 137 16.68 -27.09 -5.24
CA ALA A 137 17.51 -26.86 -6.41
C ALA A 137 16.64 -26.76 -7.66
N GLY A 138 16.95 -25.77 -8.50
CA GLY A 138 16.33 -25.51 -9.80
C GLY A 138 17.37 -25.30 -10.89
N VAL A 139 16.94 -24.87 -12.05
CA VAL A 139 17.78 -24.50 -13.17
C VAL A 139 18.12 -23.01 -13.11
N SER A 140 19.42 -22.68 -13.17
CA SER A 140 19.90 -21.28 -13.19
C SER A 140 19.36 -20.50 -14.39
N GLY A 141 19.31 -19.19 -14.28
CA GLY A 141 18.82 -18.29 -15.31
C GLY A 141 17.77 -17.30 -14.78
N ILE A 142 16.84 -16.91 -15.62
CA ILE A 142 15.77 -15.98 -15.22
C ILE A 142 14.68 -16.74 -14.47
N TRP A 143 14.64 -16.53 -13.17
CA TRP A 143 13.63 -17.05 -12.27
C TRP A 143 12.42 -16.12 -12.20
N THR A 144 11.28 -16.66 -11.86
CA THR A 144 10.05 -15.87 -11.66
C THR A 144 9.70 -15.84 -10.18
N VAL A 145 9.55 -14.65 -9.65
CA VAL A 145 9.13 -14.42 -8.25
C VAL A 145 7.71 -13.88 -8.24
N THR A 146 6.83 -14.54 -7.49
CA THR A 146 5.46 -14.11 -7.28
C THR A 146 5.28 -13.80 -5.80
N ILE A 147 4.88 -12.57 -5.51
CA ILE A 147 4.53 -12.10 -4.17
C ILE A 147 3.03 -11.83 -4.14
N THR A 148 2.35 -12.43 -3.19
CA THR A 148 0.92 -12.17 -2.95
C THR A 148 0.71 -11.75 -1.50
N VAL A 149 0.07 -10.61 -1.31
CA VAL A 149 -0.44 -10.14 -0.02
C VAL A 149 -1.96 -10.10 -0.11
N THR A 150 -2.64 -10.61 0.91
CA THR A 150 -4.11 -10.76 0.88
C THR A 150 -4.72 -10.17 2.14
N ASN A 151 -5.64 -9.21 1.96
CA ASN A 151 -6.29 -8.48 3.05
C ASN A 151 -5.26 -8.00 4.09
N PHE A 152 -4.11 -7.55 3.59
CA PHE A 152 -2.94 -7.28 4.41
C PHE A 152 -3.02 -5.89 5.03
N THR A 153 -2.85 -5.82 6.34
CA THR A 153 -2.67 -4.59 7.12
C THR A 153 -1.37 -4.69 7.89
N GLY A 154 -0.49 -3.71 7.71
CA GLY A 154 0.83 -3.67 8.34
C GLY A 154 1.95 -3.54 7.32
N ASP A 155 3.11 -3.99 7.72
CA ASP A 155 4.33 -3.98 6.91
C ASP A 155 5.13 -5.26 7.09
N GLY A 156 6.00 -5.52 6.12
CA GLY A 156 6.92 -6.63 6.15
C GLY A 156 8.03 -6.47 5.12
N SER A 157 8.95 -7.40 5.15
CA SER A 157 10.08 -7.45 4.24
C SER A 157 10.31 -8.86 3.72
N PHE A 158 11.00 -8.95 2.59
CA PHE A 158 11.52 -10.22 2.09
C PHE A 158 12.82 -10.01 1.34
N SER A 159 13.62 -11.04 1.28
CA SER A 159 14.84 -11.05 0.49
C SER A 159 15.05 -12.37 -0.22
N LEU A 160 15.73 -12.30 -1.36
CA LEU A 160 16.30 -13.43 -2.09
C LEU A 160 17.72 -13.08 -2.48
N SER A 161 18.63 -14.01 -2.26
CA SER A 161 20.00 -13.91 -2.75
C SER A 161 20.42 -15.24 -3.41
N GLU A 162 21.43 -15.18 -4.30
CA GLU A 162 21.97 -16.38 -4.88
C GLU A 162 22.45 -17.33 -3.76
N GLY A 163 22.04 -18.58 -3.82
CA GLY A 163 22.42 -19.61 -2.85
C GLY A 163 23.87 -20.08 -3.01
N ASN A 164 24.31 -20.92 -2.09
CA ASN A 164 25.65 -21.52 -2.14
C ASN A 164 25.65 -22.86 -2.89
#